data_89b0966d0fc5894509032ae46284237c
#
_entry.id   89b0966d0fc5894509032ae46284237c
#
_cell.length_a   1.000
_cell.length_b   1.000
_cell.length_c   1.000
_cell.angle_alpha   90.00
_cell.angle_beta   90.00
_cell.angle_gamma   90.00
#
_symmetry.space_group_name_H-M   'P 1'
#
loop_
_entity.id
_entity.type
_entity.pdbx_description
1 polymer ?
#
loop_
_entity_poly.entity_id
_entity_poly.type
_entity_poly.pdbx_seq_one_letter_code
_entity_poly.pdbx_strand_id
1 'polypeptide(L)'
;AGSPQFTHVSVDDFRVVHDSLTGGKRVTTGRLIPFCLFTDPELARIGLSEKEANAQRIAYRLFKVPMEAVFRATTLSETRGFLKALVASDGDRILGFTGFGVGAGEILASVQIAISAGLPYTALRDAILTHPTLVEGLIALFSSASAAHNVTQAVQTKASAR
;
A
#
# COMPACT_ATOMS: atom_id res chain seq x y z
N ALA A 1 -5.93 25.39 -5.02
CA ALA A 1 -6.55 24.07 -4.93
C ALA A 1 -5.87 23.17 -5.93
N GLY A 2 -6.21 21.94 -6.09
CA GLY A 2 -5.49 20.92 -6.89
C GLY A 2 -5.27 19.65 -6.07
N SER A 3 -5.73 19.65 -4.81
CA SER A 3 -5.77 18.45 -3.97
C SER A 3 -6.76 17.44 -4.53
N PRO A 4 -6.48 16.12 -4.42
CA PRO A 4 -7.47 15.10 -4.74
C PRO A 4 -8.76 15.29 -3.96
N GLN A 5 -9.91 15.04 -4.61
CA GLN A 5 -11.24 15.29 -4.03
C GLN A 5 -11.69 14.14 -3.13
N PHE A 6 -11.02 14.00 -1.98
CA PHE A 6 -11.36 13.05 -0.92
C PHE A 6 -11.61 13.79 0.39
N THR A 7 -12.57 13.32 1.19
CA THR A 7 -12.91 13.91 2.48
C THR A 7 -11.69 14.00 3.42
N HIS A 8 -10.90 12.94 3.53
CA HIS A 8 -9.70 12.91 4.36
C HIS A 8 -8.59 13.87 3.87
N VAL A 9 -8.51 14.13 2.56
CA VAL A 9 -7.59 15.14 2.01
C VAL A 9 -8.09 16.55 2.34
N SER A 10 -9.41 16.81 2.26
CA SER A 10 -9.99 18.08 2.65
C SER A 10 -9.76 18.39 4.14
N VAL A 11 -9.88 17.39 5.01
CA VAL A 11 -9.55 17.54 6.44
C VAL A 11 -8.06 17.85 6.63
N ASP A 12 -7.18 17.23 5.86
CA ASP A 12 -5.76 17.54 5.94
C ASP A 12 -5.42 18.92 5.36
N ASP A 13 -6.08 19.35 4.28
CA ASP A 13 -5.96 20.73 3.77
C ASP A 13 -6.36 21.76 4.84
N PHE A 14 -7.46 21.51 5.57
CA PHE A 14 -7.84 22.32 6.74
C PHE A 14 -6.70 22.38 7.78
N ARG A 15 -6.10 21.23 8.13
CA ARG A 15 -4.97 21.20 9.08
C ARG A 15 -3.78 22.03 8.60
N VAL A 16 -3.47 22.02 7.30
CA VAL A 16 -2.40 22.85 6.71
C VAL A 16 -2.72 24.33 6.85
N VAL A 17 -3.94 24.73 6.50
CA VAL A 17 -4.38 26.15 6.62
C VAL A 17 -4.37 26.61 8.07
N HIS A 18 -4.94 25.82 8.98
CA HIS A 18 -4.95 26.13 10.42
C HIS A 18 -3.54 26.29 10.98
N ASP A 19 -2.65 25.34 10.67
CA ASP A 19 -1.25 25.36 11.13
C ASP A 19 -0.53 26.61 10.60
N SER A 20 -0.72 26.96 9.32
CA SER A 20 -0.15 28.17 8.72
C SER A 20 -0.64 29.46 9.41
N LEU A 21 -1.92 29.54 9.76
CA LEU A 21 -2.50 30.70 10.43
C LEU A 21 -2.03 30.83 11.89
N THR A 22 -1.61 29.75 12.50
CA THR A 22 -1.09 29.70 13.88
C THR A 22 0.44 29.69 13.97
N GLY A 23 1.15 29.98 12.85
CA GLY A 23 2.60 30.08 12.81
C GLY A 23 3.35 28.75 12.61
N GLY A 24 2.66 27.69 12.29
CA GLY A 24 3.24 26.37 11.94
C GLY A 24 3.81 26.32 10.51
N LYS A 25 4.36 25.15 10.14
CA LYS A 25 5.06 24.95 8.86
C LYS A 25 4.52 23.74 8.07
N ARG A 26 3.31 23.26 8.39
CA ARG A 26 2.70 22.13 7.68
C ARG A 26 2.46 22.49 6.20
N VAL A 27 2.79 21.57 5.31
CA VAL A 27 2.65 21.75 3.87
C VAL A 27 1.88 20.62 3.21
N THR A 28 1.35 20.86 2.03
CA THR A 28 0.67 19.83 1.23
C THR A 28 1.62 18.98 0.38
N THR A 29 2.87 19.42 0.20
CA THR A 29 3.86 18.75 -0.63
C THR A 29 4.34 17.45 0.02
N GLY A 30 4.45 16.38 -0.79
CA GLY A 30 4.99 15.09 -0.33
C GLY A 30 4.01 14.28 0.52
N ARG A 31 2.74 14.66 0.61
CA ARG A 31 1.73 13.88 1.34
C ARG A 31 1.54 12.51 0.73
N LEU A 32 1.50 11.49 1.58
CA LEU A 32 1.11 10.14 1.23
C LEU A 32 -0.41 10.02 1.35
N ILE A 33 -1.12 10.04 0.23
CA ILE A 33 -2.58 10.04 0.20
C ILE A 33 -3.07 8.63 -0.09
N PRO A 34 -3.73 7.96 0.87
CA PRO A 34 -4.40 6.69 0.66
C PRO A 34 -5.75 6.92 -0.01
N PHE A 35 -6.28 5.90 -0.67
CA PHE A 35 -7.68 5.89 -1.08
C PHE A 35 -8.27 4.48 -1.03
N CYS A 36 -9.59 4.43 -0.87
CA CYS A 36 -10.37 3.20 -0.95
C CYS A 36 -11.58 3.43 -1.86
N LEU A 37 -11.83 2.48 -2.76
CA LEU A 37 -13.07 2.35 -3.48
C LEU A 37 -13.92 1.30 -2.74
N PHE A 38 -15.06 1.72 -2.23
CA PHE A 38 -15.99 0.89 -1.45
C PHE A 38 -16.90 0.07 -2.37
N THR A 39 -16.26 -0.65 -3.30
CA THR A 39 -16.91 -1.67 -4.14
C THR A 39 -17.01 -2.99 -3.35
N ASP A 40 -17.64 -4.01 -3.94
CA ASP A 40 -17.67 -5.36 -3.38
C ASP A 40 -16.93 -6.33 -4.32
N PRO A 41 -15.70 -6.76 -3.95
CA PRO A 41 -14.90 -6.37 -2.78
C PRO A 41 -14.27 -4.97 -2.90
N GLU A 42 -13.81 -4.42 -1.77
CA GLU A 42 -13.14 -3.12 -1.69
C GLU A 42 -11.78 -3.12 -2.41
N LEU A 43 -11.40 -1.95 -2.96
CA LEU A 43 -10.07 -1.71 -3.49
C LEU A 43 -9.41 -0.55 -2.75
N ALA A 44 -8.38 -0.83 -1.99
CA ALA A 44 -7.63 0.16 -1.22
C ALA A 44 -6.18 0.27 -1.70
N ARG A 45 -5.64 1.50 -1.78
CA ARG A 45 -4.28 1.75 -2.25
C ARG A 45 -3.59 2.88 -1.51
N ILE A 46 -2.27 2.73 -1.39
CA ILE A 46 -1.35 3.78 -0.93
C ILE A 46 0.01 3.62 -1.59
N GLY A 47 0.70 4.74 -1.84
CA GLY A 47 2.03 4.75 -2.44
C GLY A 47 2.03 4.31 -3.91
N LEU A 48 3.14 3.77 -4.38
CA LEU A 48 3.36 3.44 -5.79
C LEU A 48 2.62 2.18 -6.22
N SER A 49 2.04 2.21 -7.42
CA SER A 49 1.68 1.01 -8.18
C SER A 49 2.88 0.50 -8.97
N GLU A 50 2.80 -0.74 -9.46
CA GLU A 50 3.78 -1.29 -10.40
C GLU A 50 3.95 -0.40 -11.65
N LYS A 51 2.84 0.14 -12.18
CA LYS A 51 2.86 1.04 -13.33
C LYS A 51 3.65 2.32 -13.04
N GLU A 52 3.43 2.92 -11.87
CA GLU A 52 4.13 4.14 -11.44
C GLU A 52 5.59 3.87 -11.12
N ALA A 53 5.91 2.77 -10.41
CA ALA A 53 7.28 2.37 -10.13
C ALA A 53 8.07 2.14 -11.43
N ASN A 54 7.48 1.43 -12.40
CA ASN A 54 8.09 1.20 -13.71
C ASN A 54 8.28 2.50 -14.50
N ALA A 55 7.30 3.41 -14.49
CA ALA A 55 7.41 4.71 -15.17
C ALA A 55 8.52 5.58 -14.57
N GLN A 56 8.70 5.51 -13.25
CA GLN A 56 9.75 6.23 -12.51
C GLN A 56 11.08 5.48 -12.48
N ARG A 57 11.17 4.29 -13.09
CA ARG A 57 12.36 3.43 -13.10
C ARG A 57 12.84 3.06 -11.69
N ILE A 58 11.91 2.86 -10.76
CA ILE A 58 12.18 2.42 -9.39
C ILE A 58 12.18 0.89 -9.37
N ALA A 59 13.31 0.29 -9.00
CA ALA A 59 13.43 -1.15 -8.81
C ALA A 59 12.74 -1.57 -7.50
N TYR A 60 12.00 -2.68 -7.52
CA TYR A 60 11.25 -3.16 -6.37
C TYR A 60 11.20 -4.69 -6.29
N ARG A 61 10.90 -5.18 -5.09
CA ARG A 61 10.45 -6.55 -4.82
C ARG A 61 8.93 -6.54 -4.71
N LEU A 62 8.28 -7.46 -5.41
CA LEU A 62 6.83 -7.61 -5.38
C LEU A 62 6.45 -8.73 -4.43
N PHE A 63 5.63 -8.44 -3.44
CA PHE A 63 4.94 -9.39 -2.58
C PHE A 63 3.48 -9.45 -2.98
N LYS A 64 2.92 -10.64 -3.05
CA LYS A 64 1.50 -10.83 -3.39
C LYS A 64 0.98 -12.14 -2.81
N VAL A 65 -0.21 -12.08 -2.21
CA VAL A 65 -0.96 -13.26 -1.74
C VAL A 65 -2.44 -13.11 -2.10
N PRO A 66 -3.16 -14.21 -2.41
CA PRO A 66 -4.60 -14.16 -2.56
C PRO A 66 -5.27 -13.95 -1.20
N MET A 67 -6.51 -13.44 -1.19
CA MET A 67 -7.28 -13.26 0.06
C MET A 67 -7.59 -14.59 0.77
N GLU A 68 -7.58 -15.70 0.07
CA GLU A 68 -7.66 -17.06 0.65
C GLU A 68 -6.55 -17.36 1.66
N ALA A 69 -5.38 -16.72 1.54
CA ALA A 69 -4.29 -16.84 2.49
C ALA A 69 -4.54 -16.04 3.80
N VAL A 70 -5.59 -15.24 3.86
CA VAL A 70 -5.98 -14.46 5.02
C VAL A 70 -7.05 -15.23 5.80
N PHE A 71 -6.69 -15.79 6.94
CA PHE A 71 -7.57 -16.69 7.70
C PHE A 71 -8.93 -16.07 8.00
N ARG A 72 -8.97 -14.80 8.40
CA ARG A 72 -10.24 -14.11 8.68
C ARG A 72 -11.12 -13.98 7.44
N ALA A 73 -10.56 -13.77 6.25
CA ALA A 73 -11.33 -13.73 5.01
C ALA A 73 -12.00 -15.09 4.74
N THR A 74 -11.28 -16.19 5.01
CA THR A 74 -11.84 -17.55 4.91
C THR A 74 -12.98 -17.76 5.90
N THR A 75 -12.84 -17.34 7.17
CA THR A 75 -13.93 -17.48 8.17
C THR A 75 -15.15 -16.63 7.87
N LEU A 76 -15.01 -15.58 7.07
CA LEU A 76 -16.09 -14.74 6.57
C LEU A 76 -16.69 -15.25 5.25
N SER A 77 -16.09 -16.28 4.64
CA SER A 77 -16.41 -16.74 3.28
C SER A 77 -16.23 -15.65 2.20
N GLU A 78 -15.31 -14.69 2.44
CA GLU A 78 -15.03 -13.54 1.58
C GLU A 78 -13.59 -13.60 1.06
N THR A 79 -13.27 -14.64 0.27
CA THR A 79 -11.91 -14.92 -0.19
C THR A 79 -11.54 -14.28 -1.53
N ARG A 80 -12.45 -13.49 -2.12
CA ARG A 80 -12.20 -12.78 -3.38
C ARG A 80 -11.12 -11.72 -3.24
N GLY A 81 -10.11 -11.76 -4.09
CA GLY A 81 -9.12 -10.70 -4.20
C GLY A 81 -7.70 -11.09 -3.79
N PHE A 82 -6.91 -10.10 -3.41
CA PHE A 82 -5.49 -10.25 -3.08
C PHE A 82 -4.97 -9.10 -2.22
N LEU A 83 -3.86 -9.33 -1.54
CA LEU A 83 -2.99 -8.30 -0.98
C LEU A 83 -1.70 -8.24 -1.79
N LYS A 84 -1.19 -7.03 -2.06
CA LYS A 84 0.01 -6.80 -2.84
C LYS A 84 0.80 -5.62 -2.29
N ALA A 85 2.13 -5.77 -2.19
CA ALA A 85 3.02 -4.70 -1.76
C ALA A 85 4.26 -4.62 -2.65
N LEU A 86 4.73 -3.39 -2.87
CA LEU A 86 6.01 -3.09 -3.46
C LEU A 86 6.97 -2.67 -2.34
N VAL A 87 8.12 -3.31 -2.27
CA VAL A 87 9.21 -3.01 -1.33
C VAL A 87 10.44 -2.64 -2.13
N ALA A 88 11.22 -1.67 -1.67
CA ALA A 88 12.46 -1.28 -2.33
C ALA A 88 13.39 -2.49 -2.54
N SER A 89 14.05 -2.55 -3.70
CA SER A 89 14.96 -3.65 -4.03
C SER A 89 16.24 -3.63 -3.19
N ASP A 90 16.65 -2.46 -2.74
CA ASP A 90 17.88 -2.15 -1.98
C ASP A 90 17.66 -2.07 -0.45
N GLY A 91 16.47 -2.44 0.03
CA GLY A 91 16.15 -2.36 1.46
C GLY A 91 14.73 -2.82 1.76
N ASP A 92 14.25 -2.50 2.95
CA ASP A 92 12.99 -2.99 3.50
C ASP A 92 11.86 -1.93 3.52
N ARG A 93 12.09 -0.81 2.83
CA ARG A 93 11.12 0.29 2.75
C ARG A 93 9.93 -0.08 1.87
N ILE A 94 8.73 0.06 2.40
CA ILE A 94 7.49 -0.13 1.65
C ILE A 94 7.32 1.06 0.69
N LEU A 95 7.20 0.77 -0.61
CA LEU A 95 6.99 1.75 -1.68
C LEU A 95 5.51 1.96 -1.98
N GLY A 96 4.72 0.93 -1.83
CA GLY A 96 3.29 0.97 -2.07
C GLY A 96 2.58 -0.31 -1.68
N PHE A 97 1.25 -0.20 -1.50
CA PHE A 97 0.38 -1.30 -1.14
C PHE A 97 -0.93 -1.20 -1.92
N THR A 98 -1.47 -2.34 -2.27
CA THR A 98 -2.80 -2.52 -2.85
C THR A 98 -3.49 -3.69 -2.18
N GLY A 99 -4.61 -3.45 -1.54
CA GLY A 99 -5.55 -4.47 -1.08
C GLY A 99 -6.76 -4.48 -2.00
N PHE A 100 -7.15 -5.65 -2.49
CA PHE A 100 -8.43 -5.88 -3.16
C PHE A 100 -9.09 -7.04 -2.45
N GLY A 101 -10.13 -6.77 -1.68
CA GLY A 101 -10.77 -7.79 -0.83
C GLY A 101 -11.57 -7.17 0.29
N VAL A 102 -12.26 -8.02 1.07
CA VAL A 102 -13.03 -7.60 2.23
C VAL A 102 -12.17 -6.84 3.23
N GLY A 103 -12.64 -5.66 3.67
CA GLY A 103 -11.94 -4.84 4.66
C GLY A 103 -10.57 -4.30 4.22
N ALA A 104 -10.32 -4.21 2.91
CA ALA A 104 -9.04 -3.72 2.39
C ALA A 104 -8.72 -2.28 2.87
N GLY A 105 -9.75 -1.45 3.06
CA GLY A 105 -9.60 -0.10 3.61
C GLY A 105 -9.05 -0.10 5.04
N GLU A 106 -9.47 -1.03 5.88
CA GLU A 106 -9.00 -1.16 7.27
C GLU A 106 -7.57 -1.73 7.32
N ILE A 107 -7.25 -2.71 6.49
CA ILE A 107 -5.88 -3.24 6.36
C ILE A 107 -4.91 -2.13 5.94
N LEU A 108 -5.35 -1.27 5.00
CA LEU A 108 -4.56 -0.16 4.46
C LEU A 108 -4.06 0.79 5.55
N ALA A 109 -4.86 1.06 6.60
CA ALA A 109 -4.50 1.98 7.66
C ALA A 109 -3.20 1.57 8.39
N SER A 110 -3.00 0.26 8.65
CA SER A 110 -1.77 -0.25 9.27
C SER A 110 -0.55 -0.03 8.37
N VAL A 111 -0.70 -0.25 7.08
CA VAL A 111 0.39 -0.01 6.10
C VAL A 111 0.70 1.47 5.98
N GLN A 112 -0.31 2.34 5.96
CA GLN A 112 -0.14 3.78 5.93
C GLN A 112 0.66 4.29 7.12
N ILE A 113 0.34 3.83 8.33
CA ILE A 113 1.06 4.21 9.56
C ILE A 113 2.52 3.74 9.45
N ALA A 114 2.75 2.50 9.03
CA ALA A 114 4.10 1.96 8.85
C ALA A 114 4.94 2.80 7.87
N ILE A 115 4.38 3.13 6.69
CA ILE A 115 5.07 3.97 5.70
C ILE A 115 5.33 5.37 6.28
N SER A 116 4.34 6.00 6.91
CA SER A 116 4.46 7.35 7.47
C SER A 116 5.48 7.44 8.60
N ALA A 117 5.63 6.35 9.37
CA ALA A 117 6.63 6.23 10.42
C ALA A 117 8.01 5.75 9.93
N GLY A 118 8.17 5.50 8.63
CA GLY A 118 9.41 4.98 8.06
C GLY A 118 9.76 3.55 8.50
N LEU A 119 8.78 2.76 8.94
CA LEU A 119 9.01 1.40 9.39
C LEU A 119 9.30 0.48 8.19
N PRO A 120 10.21 -0.51 8.35
CA PRO A 120 10.44 -1.54 7.34
C PRO A 120 9.22 -2.48 7.26
N TYR A 121 9.05 -3.17 6.12
CA TYR A 121 7.98 -4.15 5.96
C TYR A 121 8.06 -5.29 6.99
N THR A 122 9.25 -5.58 7.48
CA THR A 122 9.50 -6.58 8.52
C THR A 122 8.81 -6.23 9.83
N ALA A 123 8.59 -4.95 10.13
CA ALA A 123 7.83 -4.53 11.32
C ALA A 123 6.37 -4.99 11.26
N LEU A 124 5.77 -5.05 10.06
CA LEU A 124 4.41 -5.59 9.86
C LEU A 124 4.41 -7.13 9.81
N ARG A 125 5.46 -7.73 9.26
CA ARG A 125 5.61 -9.18 9.18
C ARG A 125 5.78 -9.82 10.56
N ASP A 126 6.57 -9.19 11.42
CA ASP A 126 7.00 -9.75 12.71
C ASP A 126 6.13 -9.28 13.88
N ALA A 127 5.10 -8.47 13.60
CA ALA A 127 4.15 -7.99 14.61
C ALA A 127 3.29 -9.14 15.17
N ILE A 128 3.04 -9.10 16.48
CA ILE A 128 2.06 -9.99 17.12
C ILE A 128 0.68 -9.34 16.97
N LEU A 129 -0.05 -9.75 15.93
CA LEU A 129 -1.39 -9.24 15.66
C LEU A 129 -2.46 -10.13 16.29
N THR A 130 -3.60 -9.52 16.63
CA THR A 130 -4.75 -10.25 17.21
C THR A 130 -5.32 -11.24 16.18
N HIS A 131 -5.53 -12.49 16.61
CA HIS A 131 -6.10 -13.56 15.78
C HIS A 131 -7.58 -13.84 16.15
N PRO A 132 -8.49 -14.08 15.17
CA PRO A 132 -8.29 -13.90 13.73
C PRO A 132 -8.72 -12.51 13.28
N THR A 133 -7.88 -11.83 12.52
CA THR A 133 -8.18 -10.52 11.94
C THR A 133 -7.79 -10.44 10.47
N LEU A 134 -8.36 -9.48 9.73
CA LEU A 134 -7.98 -9.24 8.34
C LEU A 134 -6.56 -8.66 8.23
N VAL A 135 -6.12 -7.88 9.21
CA VAL A 135 -4.79 -7.26 9.22
C VAL A 135 -3.65 -8.28 9.32
N GLU A 136 -3.91 -9.48 9.88
CA GLU A 136 -2.93 -10.59 9.87
C GLU A 136 -2.53 -11.03 8.45
N GLY A 137 -3.33 -10.67 7.44
CA GLY A 137 -2.98 -10.85 6.04
C GLY A 137 -1.66 -10.16 5.66
N LEU A 138 -1.23 -9.14 6.40
CA LEU A 138 0.07 -8.50 6.22
C LEU A 138 1.23 -9.42 6.61
N ILE A 139 1.05 -10.27 7.63
CA ILE A 139 2.04 -11.30 7.99
C ILE A 139 2.18 -12.31 6.83
N ALA A 140 1.06 -12.81 6.33
CA ALA A 140 1.06 -13.73 5.18
C ALA A 140 1.69 -13.07 3.93
N LEU A 141 1.31 -11.82 3.65
CA LEU A 141 1.85 -11.05 2.53
C LEU A 141 3.37 -10.93 2.59
N PHE A 142 3.89 -10.42 3.69
CA PHE A 142 5.33 -10.13 3.83
C PHE A 142 6.18 -11.36 4.18
N SER A 143 5.58 -12.50 4.48
CA SER A 143 6.24 -13.80 4.59
C SER A 143 6.25 -14.57 3.26
N SER A 144 5.52 -14.11 2.25
CA SER A 144 5.48 -14.76 0.94
C SER A 144 6.82 -14.58 0.18
N ALA A 145 7.08 -15.47 -0.79
CA ALA A 145 8.21 -15.28 -1.68
C ALA A 145 8.04 -14.00 -2.51
N SER A 146 9.07 -13.15 -2.51
CA SER A 146 9.06 -11.93 -3.32
C SER A 146 9.62 -12.18 -4.72
N ALA A 147 8.98 -11.60 -5.74
CA ALA A 147 9.53 -11.54 -7.09
C ALA A 147 10.34 -10.24 -7.29
N ALA A 148 11.60 -10.35 -7.67
CA ALA A 148 12.44 -9.18 -7.98
C ALA A 148 12.05 -8.62 -9.35
N HIS A 149 11.72 -7.32 -9.40
CA HIS A 149 11.47 -6.59 -10.63
C HIS A 149 12.57 -5.54 -10.84
N ASN A 150 13.53 -5.86 -11.73
CA ASN A 150 14.53 -4.92 -12.20
C ASN A 150 14.04 -4.20 -13.45
N VAL A 151 14.12 -2.89 -13.47
CA VAL A 151 13.63 -2.04 -14.58
C VAL A 151 14.26 -2.40 -15.94
N THR A 152 15.44 -3.01 -15.93
CA THR A 152 16.15 -3.45 -17.15
C THR A 152 15.43 -4.56 -17.91
N GLN A 153 14.65 -5.43 -17.25
CA GLN A 153 13.91 -6.52 -17.90
C GLN A 153 12.65 -6.05 -18.63
N ALA A 154 11.99 -4.99 -18.14
CA ALA A 154 10.77 -4.47 -18.75
C ALA A 154 10.99 -3.84 -20.14
N VAL A 155 12.21 -3.41 -20.47
CA VAL A 155 12.58 -2.85 -21.78
C VAL A 155 12.85 -3.95 -22.79
N GLN A 156 13.43 -5.09 -22.38
CA GLN A 156 13.75 -6.20 -23.27
C GLN A 156 12.51 -6.97 -23.72
N THR A 157 11.51 -7.14 -22.86
CA THR A 157 10.27 -7.86 -23.22
C THR A 157 9.42 -7.10 -24.24
N LYS A 158 9.51 -5.77 -24.30
CA LYS A 158 8.82 -4.96 -25.32
C LYS A 158 9.59 -4.88 -26.65
N ALA A 159 10.90 -5.14 -26.66
CA ALA A 159 11.71 -5.13 -27.87
C ALA A 159 11.64 -6.46 -28.65
N SER A 160 11.37 -7.59 -27.96
CA SER A 160 11.22 -8.91 -28.60
C SER A 160 9.78 -9.26 -29.00
N ALA A 161 8.82 -8.34 -28.78
CA ALA A 161 7.40 -8.50 -29.16
C ALA A 161 6.98 -7.59 -30.33
N ARG A 162 7.96 -7.07 -31.11
CA ARG A 162 7.72 -6.31 -32.36
C ARG A 162 8.30 -7.01 -33.54
#